data_28751dabdaae9e5f2edc5421595bb3a9
#
_entry.id   28751dabdaae9e5f2edc5421595bb3a9
#
_cell.length_a   1.000
_cell.length_b   1.000
_cell.length_c   1.000
_cell.angle_alpha   90.00
_cell.angle_beta   90.00
_cell.angle_gamma   90.00
#
_symmetry.space_group_name_H-M   'P 1'
#
loop_
_entity.id
_entity.type
_entity.pdbx_description
1 polymer ?
#
loop_
_entity_poly.entity_id
_entity_poly.type
_entity_poly.pdbx_seq_one_letter_code
_entity_poly.pdbx_strand_id
1 'polypeptide(L)'
;MKKIRIPFAVLLLLLTAFAWTNQIGKLRSHEKNFTALCEKAQAYAENKLYQKAAETYESALLIKESSEIRAAQIRAYRDGYETGTVSRKLYENALETAVSKAPKQSAYWEELITLQAENGAYSDAHKTCGKAARAGAKSDTLTALTEQVNYSYKIGNKSYTAALLSTDGYFTLSDGECWGVLDPSGDDFAYDCVYRYISPVGADGTVYFETVGDWENDVASSAAIVDKSGRVQAYITFPENSCRAASECFIPVKENDAWHYYDYENGAFADGTYDEASAVTDSVAAVKRGAVWHLKNMTDGTEADTAFTDVKLFETGEYVYDGKLLAAESTVYGLYTQKGKKTAEIPGTAVDIYRGEAIAFRAESGLWGFADEKGKVIIEPQYENAKSFSGHMAAVCMDGRWGFVNADGKLVIDYQYADAGYFNTNGVCFVSVTEGSYFPITLRFPQK
;
A
#
# COMPACT_ATOMS: atom_id res chain seq x y z
N MET A 1 -69.68 63.54 -14.85
CA MET A 1 -68.85 62.52 -14.29
C MET A 1 -67.40 62.74 -14.71
N LYS A 2 -66.51 63.25 -13.78
CA LYS A 2 -65.11 63.48 -14.04
C LYS A 2 -64.41 62.15 -13.99
N LYS A 3 -63.84 61.65 -15.10
CA LYS A 3 -62.98 60.46 -15.14
C LYS A 3 -61.66 60.80 -14.45
N ILE A 4 -61.45 60.22 -13.28
CA ILE A 4 -60.17 60.31 -12.56
C ILE A 4 -59.16 59.49 -13.38
N ARG A 5 -58.24 60.19 -14.09
CA ARG A 5 -57.08 59.56 -14.72
C ARG A 5 -56.00 59.38 -13.65
N ILE A 6 -55.87 58.17 -13.14
CA ILE A 6 -54.74 57.84 -12.24
C ILE A 6 -53.46 57.89 -13.11
N PRO A 7 -52.44 58.69 -12.72
CA PRO A 7 -51.19 58.73 -13.47
C PRO A 7 -50.56 57.32 -13.51
N PHE A 8 -50.01 56.94 -14.66
CA PHE A 8 -49.39 55.64 -14.89
C PHE A 8 -48.33 55.26 -13.82
N ALA A 9 -47.58 56.25 -13.32
CA ALA A 9 -46.61 56.09 -12.21
C ALA A 9 -47.28 55.68 -10.89
N VAL A 10 -48.49 56.15 -10.57
CA VAL A 10 -49.22 55.76 -9.35
C VAL A 10 -49.79 54.37 -9.50
N LEU A 11 -50.22 53.96 -10.70
CA LEU A 11 -50.65 52.58 -10.97
C LEU A 11 -49.47 51.60 -10.87
N LEU A 12 -48.30 51.97 -11.36
CA LEU A 12 -47.07 51.17 -11.26
C LEU A 12 -46.65 51.02 -9.79
N LEU A 13 -46.67 52.06 -8.99
CA LEU A 13 -46.38 52.02 -7.55
C LEU A 13 -47.36 51.12 -6.79
N LEU A 14 -48.65 51.17 -7.12
CA LEU A 14 -49.66 50.29 -6.50
C LEU A 14 -49.47 48.83 -6.91
N LEU A 15 -49.10 48.52 -8.13
CA LEU A 15 -48.81 47.19 -8.60
C LEU A 15 -47.53 46.63 -7.97
N THR A 16 -46.48 47.44 -7.81
CA THR A 16 -45.26 47.04 -7.13
C THR A 16 -45.50 46.82 -5.64
N ALA A 17 -46.26 47.72 -4.98
CA ALA A 17 -46.64 47.57 -3.55
C ALA A 17 -47.50 46.31 -3.34
N PHE A 18 -48.45 46.00 -4.24
CA PHE A 18 -49.24 44.77 -4.17
C PHE A 18 -48.38 43.52 -4.39
N ALA A 19 -47.45 43.54 -5.36
CA ALA A 19 -46.50 42.47 -5.57
C ALA A 19 -45.59 42.22 -4.34
N TRP A 20 -45.09 43.29 -3.73
CA TRP A 20 -44.29 43.24 -2.51
C TRP A 20 -45.09 42.69 -1.31
N THR A 21 -46.34 43.15 -1.09
CA THR A 21 -47.19 42.63 0.00
C THR A 21 -47.53 41.15 -0.17
N ASN A 22 -47.76 40.71 -1.40
CA ASN A 22 -48.02 39.30 -1.76
C ASN A 22 -46.75 38.45 -1.55
N GLN A 23 -45.58 38.97 -1.91
CA GLN A 23 -44.30 38.34 -1.71
C GLN A 23 -43.95 38.22 -0.20
N ILE A 24 -44.17 39.28 0.58
CA ILE A 24 -44.00 39.27 2.04
C ILE A 24 -45.00 38.28 2.69
N GLY A 25 -46.23 38.22 2.20
CA GLY A 25 -47.21 37.23 2.69
C GLY A 25 -46.79 35.80 2.45
N LYS A 26 -46.26 35.50 1.30
CA LYS A 26 -45.68 34.17 0.97
C LYS A 26 -44.45 33.84 1.84
N LEU A 27 -43.53 34.80 2.02
CA LEU A 27 -42.34 34.62 2.86
C LEU A 27 -42.73 34.34 4.32
N ARG A 28 -43.71 35.08 4.87
CA ARG A 28 -44.24 34.86 6.25
C ARG A 28 -44.90 33.48 6.38
N SER A 29 -45.65 33.04 5.36
CA SER A 29 -46.26 31.72 5.35
C SER A 29 -45.20 30.61 5.30
N HIS A 30 -44.15 30.78 4.49
CA HIS A 30 -43.02 29.83 4.42
C HIS A 30 -42.27 29.74 5.75
N GLU A 31 -41.97 30.88 6.39
CA GLU A 31 -41.29 30.91 7.70
C GLU A 31 -42.15 30.25 8.80
N LYS A 32 -43.47 30.53 8.82
CA LYS A 32 -44.39 29.90 9.78
C LYS A 32 -44.45 28.37 9.57
N ASN A 33 -44.50 27.91 8.31
CA ASN A 33 -44.52 26.49 8.00
C ASN A 33 -43.17 25.80 8.37
N PHE A 34 -42.05 26.49 8.10
CA PHE A 34 -40.72 26.01 8.49
C PHE A 34 -40.63 25.79 10.00
N THR A 35 -41.00 26.82 10.81
CA THR A 35 -40.97 26.74 12.27
C THR A 35 -41.88 25.64 12.80
N ALA A 36 -43.09 25.51 12.29
CA ALA A 36 -44.04 24.47 12.71
C ALA A 36 -43.52 23.03 12.39
N LEU A 37 -42.84 22.86 11.28
CA LEU A 37 -42.21 21.58 10.94
C LEU A 37 -41.03 21.27 11.86
N CYS A 38 -40.21 22.26 12.20
CA CYS A 38 -39.10 22.07 13.14
C CYS A 38 -39.58 21.67 14.54
N GLU A 39 -40.61 22.38 15.08
CA GLU A 39 -41.21 22.04 16.36
C GLU A 39 -41.84 20.64 16.38
N LYS A 40 -42.52 20.27 15.29
CA LYS A 40 -43.11 18.95 15.14
C LYS A 40 -42.05 17.84 15.04
N ALA A 41 -40.97 18.10 14.32
CA ALA A 41 -39.84 17.14 14.19
C ALA A 41 -39.15 16.94 15.55
N GLN A 42 -38.93 18.03 16.29
CA GLN A 42 -38.38 17.97 17.64
C GLN A 42 -39.28 17.14 18.58
N ALA A 43 -40.58 17.36 18.57
CA ALA A 43 -41.53 16.57 19.37
C ALA A 43 -41.48 15.08 18.99
N TYR A 44 -41.32 14.75 17.71
CA TYR A 44 -41.12 13.36 17.29
C TYR A 44 -39.82 12.76 17.83
N ALA A 45 -38.69 13.49 17.78
CA ALA A 45 -37.41 13.03 18.32
C ALA A 45 -37.47 12.80 19.83
N GLU A 46 -38.09 13.72 20.59
CA GLU A 46 -38.31 13.58 22.04
C GLU A 46 -39.15 12.34 22.40
N ASN A 47 -40.08 11.97 21.54
CA ASN A 47 -40.87 10.73 21.66
C ASN A 47 -40.23 9.52 21.05
N LYS A 48 -38.94 9.56 20.67
CA LYS A 48 -38.14 8.47 20.06
C LYS A 48 -38.73 7.95 18.72
N LEU A 49 -39.52 8.77 18.04
CA LEU A 49 -40.03 8.52 16.70
C LEU A 49 -39.02 9.01 15.64
N TYR A 50 -37.80 8.49 15.71
CA TYR A 50 -36.63 9.04 15.04
C TYR A 50 -36.78 9.15 13.53
N GLN A 51 -37.29 8.13 12.85
CA GLN A 51 -37.52 8.19 11.41
C GLN A 51 -38.50 9.31 11.03
N LYS A 52 -39.63 9.43 11.78
CA LYS A 52 -40.61 10.52 11.55
C LYS A 52 -40.01 11.88 11.81
N ALA A 53 -39.18 12.01 12.86
CA ALA A 53 -38.46 13.23 13.18
C ALA A 53 -37.55 13.62 11.99
N ALA A 54 -36.72 12.73 11.50
CA ALA A 54 -35.78 12.95 10.41
C ALA A 54 -36.50 13.34 9.10
N GLU A 55 -37.56 12.63 8.71
CA GLU A 55 -38.37 12.93 7.53
C GLU A 55 -39.07 14.31 7.64
N THR A 56 -39.50 14.68 8.87
CA THR A 56 -40.11 15.99 9.13
C THR A 56 -39.10 17.14 9.08
N TYR A 57 -37.86 16.90 9.59
CA TYR A 57 -36.75 17.85 9.41
C TYR A 57 -36.38 18.00 7.93
N GLU A 58 -36.37 16.91 7.16
CA GLU A 58 -36.14 16.98 5.71
C GLU A 58 -37.18 17.86 5.02
N SER A 59 -38.46 17.70 5.39
CA SER A 59 -39.54 18.55 4.88
C SER A 59 -39.34 20.03 5.21
N ALA A 60 -38.80 20.34 6.40
CA ALA A 60 -38.45 21.71 6.78
C ALA A 60 -37.28 22.24 5.93
N LEU A 61 -36.26 21.44 5.71
CA LEU A 61 -35.08 21.78 4.91
C LEU A 61 -35.40 22.00 3.41
N LEU A 62 -36.47 21.41 2.89
CA LEU A 62 -36.98 21.73 1.55
C LEU A 62 -37.55 23.19 1.48
N ILE A 63 -38.04 23.75 2.59
CA ILE A 63 -38.51 25.13 2.64
C ILE A 63 -37.34 26.09 2.81
N LYS A 64 -36.40 25.76 3.73
CA LYS A 64 -35.27 26.61 4.04
C LYS A 64 -34.10 25.76 4.55
N GLU A 65 -32.98 25.79 3.84
CA GLU A 65 -31.78 25.14 4.30
C GLU A 65 -31.23 25.81 5.58
N SER A 66 -30.91 25.03 6.58
CA SER A 66 -30.38 25.47 7.89
C SER A 66 -29.40 24.42 8.39
N SER A 67 -28.18 24.85 8.73
CA SER A 67 -27.15 23.98 9.29
C SER A 67 -27.57 23.35 10.63
N GLU A 68 -28.30 24.09 11.44
CA GLU A 68 -28.83 23.62 12.73
C GLU A 68 -29.88 22.51 12.54
N ILE A 69 -30.83 22.74 11.63
CA ILE A 69 -31.88 21.75 11.32
C ILE A 69 -31.30 20.53 10.59
N ARG A 70 -30.28 20.71 9.73
CA ARG A 70 -29.54 19.61 9.11
C ARG A 70 -28.86 18.76 10.18
N ALA A 71 -28.19 19.37 11.14
CA ALA A 71 -27.57 18.65 12.26
C ALA A 71 -28.61 17.89 13.11
N ALA A 72 -29.79 18.48 13.34
CA ALA A 72 -30.90 17.83 14.05
C ALA A 72 -31.45 16.63 13.25
N GLN A 73 -31.59 16.75 11.92
CA GLN A 73 -31.96 15.67 11.02
C GLN A 73 -30.96 14.49 11.10
N ILE A 74 -29.67 14.78 10.96
CA ILE A 74 -28.62 13.74 11.02
C ILE A 74 -28.63 13.05 12.38
N ARG A 75 -28.76 13.82 13.48
CA ARG A 75 -28.88 13.23 14.82
C ARG A 75 -30.09 12.28 14.92
N ALA A 76 -31.24 12.67 14.40
CA ALA A 76 -32.42 11.82 14.41
C ALA A 76 -32.21 10.51 13.61
N TYR A 77 -31.51 10.58 12.45
CA TYR A 77 -31.16 9.37 11.69
C TYR A 77 -30.16 8.50 12.45
N ARG A 78 -29.15 9.08 13.11
CA ARG A 78 -28.18 8.36 13.94
C ARG A 78 -28.87 7.63 15.09
N ASP A 79 -29.64 8.35 15.91
CA ASP A 79 -30.34 7.78 17.08
C ASP A 79 -31.31 6.67 16.65
N GLY A 80 -31.95 6.84 15.50
CA GLY A 80 -32.81 5.82 14.89
C GLY A 80 -32.03 4.60 14.39
N TYR A 81 -30.86 4.78 13.83
CA TYR A 81 -29.98 3.69 13.40
C TYR A 81 -29.46 2.90 14.60
N GLU A 82 -28.97 3.57 15.63
CA GLU A 82 -28.47 2.97 16.88
C GLU A 82 -29.58 2.16 17.61
N THR A 83 -30.82 2.60 17.52
CA THR A 83 -31.98 1.90 18.12
C THR A 83 -32.64 0.88 17.18
N GLY A 84 -32.12 0.69 15.96
CA GLY A 84 -32.64 -0.24 14.97
C GLY A 84 -33.98 0.19 14.31
N THR A 85 -34.42 1.46 14.50
CA THR A 85 -35.66 2.00 13.94
C THR A 85 -35.47 2.67 12.58
N VAL A 86 -34.21 2.93 12.19
CA VAL A 86 -33.81 3.49 10.89
C VAL A 86 -32.81 2.55 10.22
N SER A 87 -33.00 2.29 8.94
CA SER A 87 -32.03 1.47 8.20
C SER A 87 -30.73 2.22 7.92
N ARG A 88 -29.61 1.48 7.84
CA ARG A 88 -28.31 2.00 7.43
C ARG A 88 -28.39 2.86 6.17
N LYS A 89 -29.07 2.37 5.16
CA LYS A 89 -29.17 3.05 3.85
C LYS A 89 -29.82 4.44 3.95
N LEU A 90 -30.85 4.60 4.78
CA LEU A 90 -31.48 5.91 4.99
C LEU A 90 -30.52 6.87 5.68
N TYR A 91 -29.80 6.41 6.69
CA TYR A 91 -28.83 7.21 7.40
C TYR A 91 -27.64 7.60 6.49
N GLU A 92 -27.10 6.68 5.73
CA GLU A 92 -26.02 6.93 4.77
C GLU A 92 -26.44 7.96 3.71
N ASN A 93 -27.61 7.83 3.10
CA ASN A 93 -28.16 8.79 2.14
C ASN A 93 -28.31 10.21 2.73
N ALA A 94 -28.72 10.29 4.00
CA ALA A 94 -28.84 11.57 4.70
C ALA A 94 -27.46 12.22 4.89
N LEU A 95 -26.45 11.45 5.27
CA LEU A 95 -25.06 11.91 5.39
C LEU A 95 -24.48 12.33 4.02
N GLU A 96 -24.72 11.57 2.95
CA GLU A 96 -24.32 11.96 1.60
C GLU A 96 -24.95 13.30 1.17
N THR A 97 -26.21 13.51 1.53
CA THR A 97 -26.89 14.80 1.32
C THR A 97 -26.22 15.91 2.14
N ALA A 98 -25.92 15.65 3.41
CA ALA A 98 -25.31 16.63 4.31
C ALA A 98 -23.91 17.05 3.83
N VAL A 99 -23.04 16.13 3.40
CA VAL A 99 -21.72 16.46 2.85
C VAL A 99 -21.80 17.21 1.53
N SER A 100 -22.83 16.93 0.71
CA SER A 100 -23.09 17.68 -0.53
C SER A 100 -23.50 19.14 -0.26
N LYS A 101 -24.31 19.39 0.79
CA LYS A 101 -24.79 20.73 1.17
C LYS A 101 -23.75 21.52 1.97
N ALA A 102 -22.93 20.85 2.77
CA ALA A 102 -21.91 21.46 3.61
C ALA A 102 -20.53 20.76 3.43
N PRO A 103 -19.91 20.87 2.24
CA PRO A 103 -18.73 20.06 1.88
C PRO A 103 -17.48 20.33 2.72
N LYS A 104 -17.40 21.47 3.41
CA LYS A 104 -16.29 21.79 4.32
C LYS A 104 -16.53 21.37 5.77
N GLN A 105 -17.73 20.88 6.11
CA GLN A 105 -18.09 20.44 7.45
C GLN A 105 -17.53 19.04 7.68
N SER A 106 -16.40 18.92 8.37
CA SER A 106 -15.69 17.64 8.58
C SER A 106 -16.55 16.60 9.31
N ALA A 107 -17.35 17.01 10.29
CA ALA A 107 -18.17 16.11 11.10
C ALA A 107 -19.09 15.18 10.30
N TYR A 108 -19.66 15.63 9.18
CA TYR A 108 -20.50 14.78 8.34
C TYR A 108 -19.69 13.76 7.54
N TRP A 109 -18.48 14.14 7.10
CA TRP A 109 -17.55 13.22 6.46
C TRP A 109 -17.04 12.14 7.41
N GLU A 110 -16.66 12.56 8.63
CA GLU A 110 -16.22 11.68 9.70
C GLU A 110 -17.29 10.62 9.99
N GLU A 111 -18.52 11.04 10.18
CA GLU A 111 -19.65 10.18 10.48
C GLU A 111 -19.97 9.22 9.32
N LEU A 112 -19.91 9.70 8.07
CA LEU A 112 -20.13 8.87 6.88
C LEU A 112 -19.02 7.81 6.71
N ILE A 113 -17.76 8.21 6.86
CA ILE A 113 -16.61 7.29 6.76
C ILE A 113 -16.68 6.24 7.86
N THR A 114 -16.97 6.64 9.11
CA THR A 114 -17.13 5.74 10.25
C THR A 114 -18.24 4.72 9.98
N LEU A 115 -19.42 5.18 9.57
CA LEU A 115 -20.56 4.32 9.26
C LEU A 115 -20.22 3.28 8.17
N GLN A 116 -19.49 3.70 7.12
CA GLN A 116 -19.06 2.82 6.04
C GLN A 116 -18.02 1.81 6.51
N ALA A 117 -17.02 2.24 7.27
CA ALA A 117 -15.95 1.38 7.77
C ALA A 117 -16.45 0.33 8.77
N GLU A 118 -17.28 0.72 9.75
CA GLU A 118 -17.88 -0.19 10.75
C GLU A 118 -18.74 -1.27 10.10
N ASN A 119 -19.36 -0.98 8.99
CA ASN A 119 -20.15 -1.94 8.22
C ASN A 119 -19.35 -2.72 7.17
N GLY A 120 -18.01 -2.63 7.19
CA GLY A 120 -17.12 -3.36 6.27
C GLY A 120 -17.11 -2.82 4.84
N ALA A 121 -17.75 -1.67 4.57
CA ALA A 121 -17.77 -1.03 3.25
C ALA A 121 -16.50 -0.17 3.03
N TYR A 122 -15.32 -0.76 3.21
CA TYR A 122 -14.04 -0.05 3.16
C TYR A 122 -13.76 0.64 1.82
N SER A 123 -14.20 0.04 0.70
CA SER A 123 -14.06 0.67 -0.63
C SER A 123 -14.82 2.00 -0.72
N ASP A 124 -16.01 2.05 -0.13
CA ASP A 124 -16.82 3.28 -0.12
C ASP A 124 -16.25 4.29 0.89
N ALA A 125 -15.79 3.82 2.05
CA ALA A 125 -15.09 4.65 3.03
C ALA A 125 -13.85 5.33 2.42
N HIS A 126 -13.00 4.57 1.70
CA HIS A 126 -11.83 5.11 1.00
C HIS A 126 -12.20 6.16 -0.06
N LYS A 127 -13.20 5.88 -0.90
CA LYS A 127 -13.71 6.86 -1.88
C LYS A 127 -14.24 8.12 -1.19
N THR A 128 -14.89 7.96 -0.04
CA THR A 128 -15.43 9.06 0.75
C THR A 128 -14.31 9.92 1.36
N CYS A 129 -13.21 9.32 1.86
CA CYS A 129 -12.00 10.03 2.26
C CYS A 129 -11.45 10.91 1.13
N GLY A 130 -11.32 10.35 -0.08
CA GLY A 130 -10.89 11.09 -1.27
C GLY A 130 -11.84 12.25 -1.65
N LYS A 131 -13.16 12.08 -1.48
CA LYS A 131 -14.14 13.16 -1.70
C LYS A 131 -13.99 14.27 -0.66
N ALA A 132 -13.83 13.93 0.63
CA ALA A 132 -13.63 14.86 1.72
C ALA A 132 -12.37 15.73 1.52
N ALA A 133 -11.25 15.10 1.13
CA ALA A 133 -10.00 15.79 0.81
C ALA A 133 -10.19 16.79 -0.35
N ARG A 134 -10.83 16.39 -1.45
CA ARG A 134 -11.13 17.27 -2.59
C ARG A 134 -12.07 18.41 -2.23
N ALA A 135 -13.00 18.20 -1.28
CA ALA A 135 -13.90 19.21 -0.77
C ALA A 135 -13.20 20.21 0.18
N GLY A 136 -11.99 19.91 0.63
CA GLY A 136 -11.20 20.72 1.55
C GLY A 136 -11.70 20.63 3.00
N ALA A 137 -12.41 19.57 3.37
CA ALA A 137 -12.74 19.26 4.75
C ALA A 137 -11.48 18.89 5.53
N LYS A 138 -11.32 19.40 6.75
CA LYS A 138 -10.11 19.16 7.58
C LYS A 138 -10.49 19.07 9.05
N SER A 139 -9.98 18.04 9.72
CA SER A 139 -9.94 17.87 11.17
C SER A 139 -8.94 16.78 11.51
N ASP A 140 -8.49 16.71 12.75
CA ASP A 140 -7.60 15.65 13.23
C ASP A 140 -8.30 14.30 13.18
N THR A 141 -9.58 14.23 13.54
CA THR A 141 -10.42 13.02 13.45
C THR A 141 -10.52 12.52 12.01
N LEU A 142 -10.78 13.40 11.04
CA LEU A 142 -10.86 13.04 9.63
C LEU A 142 -9.50 12.50 9.11
N THR A 143 -8.40 13.09 9.55
CA THR A 143 -7.05 12.61 9.23
C THR A 143 -6.85 11.20 9.79
N ALA A 144 -7.17 10.97 11.07
CA ALA A 144 -7.05 9.66 11.72
C ALA A 144 -7.91 8.58 11.03
N LEU A 145 -9.17 8.91 10.70
CA LEU A 145 -10.06 7.99 9.98
C LEU A 145 -9.53 7.65 8.58
N THR A 146 -8.98 8.65 7.87
CA THR A 146 -8.39 8.43 6.56
C THR A 146 -7.21 7.47 6.64
N GLU A 147 -6.34 7.63 7.62
CA GLU A 147 -5.23 6.71 7.86
C GLU A 147 -5.73 5.30 8.22
N GLN A 148 -6.71 5.20 9.13
CA GLN A 148 -7.30 3.91 9.50
C GLN A 148 -7.88 3.17 8.29
N VAL A 149 -8.55 3.87 7.38
CA VAL A 149 -9.08 3.28 6.15
C VAL A 149 -7.96 2.91 5.18
N ASN A 150 -6.96 3.77 4.99
CA ASN A 150 -5.87 3.57 4.04
C ASN A 150 -4.94 2.42 4.44
N TYR A 151 -4.65 2.25 5.73
CA TYR A 151 -3.78 1.19 6.23
C TYR A 151 -4.53 -0.04 6.76
N SER A 152 -5.83 -0.14 6.48
CA SER A 152 -6.56 -1.38 6.76
C SER A 152 -6.05 -2.51 5.87
N TYR A 153 -5.86 -3.70 6.43
CA TYR A 153 -5.32 -4.84 5.72
C TYR A 153 -6.16 -6.10 5.95
N LYS A 154 -5.92 -7.09 5.10
CA LYS A 154 -6.47 -8.43 5.18
C LYS A 154 -5.31 -9.40 5.43
N ILE A 155 -5.49 -10.36 6.31
CA ILE A 155 -4.55 -11.47 6.51
C ILE A 155 -5.04 -12.66 5.71
N GLY A 156 -4.14 -13.31 4.97
CA GLY A 156 -4.44 -14.55 4.27
C GLY A 156 -4.51 -15.75 5.22
N ASN A 157 -5.15 -16.81 4.77
CA ASN A 157 -5.39 -18.00 5.60
C ASN A 157 -4.29 -19.08 5.46
N LYS A 158 -3.52 -19.06 4.37
CA LYS A 158 -2.44 -20.02 4.12
C LYS A 158 -1.12 -19.48 4.66
N SER A 159 -0.38 -20.32 5.37
CA SER A 159 0.96 -20.01 5.82
C SER A 159 2.01 -20.63 4.91
N TYR A 160 3.19 -20.02 4.90
CA TYR A 160 4.34 -20.42 4.12
C TYR A 160 5.58 -20.49 5.01
N THR A 161 6.53 -21.33 4.68
CA THR A 161 7.83 -21.45 5.38
C THR A 161 8.88 -20.48 4.83
N ALA A 162 8.68 -20.00 3.60
CA ALA A 162 9.52 -18.99 2.98
C ALA A 162 8.67 -18.05 2.11
N ALA A 163 9.08 -16.78 2.02
CA ALA A 163 8.45 -15.77 1.17
C ALA A 163 9.52 -14.75 0.74
N LEU A 164 10.05 -14.89 -0.48
CA LEU A 164 11.13 -14.08 -1.04
C LEU A 164 10.56 -13.06 -2.01
N LEU A 165 10.72 -11.77 -1.72
CA LEU A 165 10.23 -10.68 -2.56
C LEU A 165 11.27 -10.25 -3.60
N SER A 166 10.95 -10.39 -4.90
CA SER A 166 11.76 -9.87 -6.01
C SER A 166 11.64 -8.34 -6.16
N THR A 167 12.49 -7.76 -7.00
CA THR A 167 12.42 -6.32 -7.34
C THR A 167 11.14 -5.96 -8.08
N ASP A 168 10.60 -6.86 -8.88
CA ASP A 168 9.35 -6.67 -9.66
C ASP A 168 8.08 -7.01 -8.87
N GLY A 169 8.22 -7.34 -7.58
CA GLY A 169 7.10 -7.50 -6.66
C GLY A 169 6.50 -8.91 -6.59
N TYR A 170 7.06 -9.89 -7.29
CA TYR A 170 6.69 -11.30 -7.16
C TYR A 170 7.17 -11.87 -5.82
N PHE A 171 6.41 -12.81 -5.25
CA PHE A 171 6.84 -13.58 -4.10
C PHE A 171 7.10 -15.03 -4.47
N THR A 172 8.33 -15.46 -4.35
CA THR A 172 8.66 -16.89 -4.40
C THR A 172 8.40 -17.50 -3.04
N LEU A 173 7.48 -18.46 -2.99
CA LEU A 173 6.90 -19.01 -1.75
C LEU A 173 7.21 -20.50 -1.63
N SER A 174 7.43 -20.96 -0.37
CA SER A 174 7.41 -22.37 -0.03
C SER A 174 6.43 -22.63 1.10
N ASP A 175 5.63 -23.70 1.02
CA ASP A 175 4.80 -24.17 2.12
C ASP A 175 5.49 -25.30 2.95
N GLY A 176 6.76 -25.59 2.65
CA GLY A 176 7.56 -26.62 3.29
C GLY A 176 7.59 -27.95 2.51
N GLU A 177 6.64 -28.18 1.63
CA GLU A 177 6.58 -29.35 0.73
C GLU A 177 6.86 -28.97 -0.71
N CYS A 178 6.27 -27.87 -1.16
CA CYS A 178 6.36 -27.37 -2.53
C CYS A 178 6.71 -25.89 -2.59
N TRP A 179 7.14 -25.46 -3.76
CA TRP A 179 7.43 -24.09 -4.09
C TRP A 179 6.49 -23.57 -5.18
N GLY A 180 6.24 -22.26 -5.18
CA GLY A 180 5.48 -21.56 -6.20
C GLY A 180 5.81 -20.07 -6.21
N VAL A 181 5.19 -19.33 -7.14
CA VAL A 181 5.37 -17.89 -7.27
C VAL A 181 4.01 -17.20 -7.28
N LEU A 182 3.80 -16.35 -6.28
CA LEU A 182 2.64 -15.46 -6.20
C LEU A 182 2.90 -14.22 -7.05
N ASP A 183 1.91 -13.80 -7.81
CA ASP A 183 2.00 -12.58 -8.61
C ASP A 183 2.06 -11.31 -7.74
N PRO A 184 2.45 -10.17 -8.29
CA PRO A 184 2.56 -8.94 -7.51
C PRO A 184 1.24 -8.42 -6.92
N SER A 185 0.07 -8.84 -7.44
CA SER A 185 -1.25 -8.46 -6.87
C SER A 185 -1.53 -9.18 -5.55
N GLY A 186 -0.93 -10.35 -5.35
CA GLY A 186 -1.16 -11.20 -4.20
C GLY A 186 -2.44 -12.01 -4.25
N ASP A 187 -3.14 -11.98 -5.38
CA ASP A 187 -4.42 -12.68 -5.56
C ASP A 187 -4.26 -14.00 -6.31
N ASP A 188 -3.34 -14.09 -7.27
CA ASP A 188 -3.15 -15.24 -8.14
C ASP A 188 -1.70 -15.75 -8.13
N PHE A 189 -1.51 -17.02 -8.40
CA PHE A 189 -0.20 -17.60 -8.61
C PHE A 189 0.24 -17.46 -10.07
N ALA A 190 1.42 -16.87 -10.30
CA ALA A 190 2.10 -16.92 -11.60
C ALA A 190 2.60 -18.33 -11.90
N TYR A 191 3.04 -19.04 -10.85
CA TYR A 191 3.36 -20.47 -10.85
C TYR A 191 2.79 -21.10 -9.60
N ASP A 192 1.86 -22.05 -9.75
CA ASP A 192 1.23 -22.73 -8.63
C ASP A 192 2.25 -23.35 -7.67
N CYS A 193 1.88 -23.47 -6.38
CA CYS A 193 2.75 -24.07 -5.36
C CYS A 193 2.72 -25.61 -5.49
N VAL A 194 3.39 -26.14 -6.55
CA VAL A 194 3.43 -27.56 -6.90
C VAL A 194 4.84 -28.03 -7.32
N TYR A 195 5.80 -27.12 -7.39
CA TYR A 195 7.16 -27.46 -7.81
C TYR A 195 7.96 -27.97 -6.62
N ARG A 196 8.86 -28.93 -6.88
CA ARG A 196 9.86 -29.34 -5.88
C ARG A 196 10.75 -28.18 -5.48
N TYR A 197 11.12 -27.36 -6.46
CA TYR A 197 11.82 -26.10 -6.29
C TYR A 197 11.48 -25.15 -7.43
N ILE A 198 11.42 -23.85 -7.17
CA ILE A 198 11.39 -22.79 -8.16
C ILE A 198 12.30 -21.66 -7.69
N SER A 199 13.15 -21.14 -8.57
CA SER A 199 14.01 -20.01 -8.25
C SER A 199 13.18 -18.74 -8.08
N PRO A 200 13.73 -17.69 -7.41
CA PRO A 200 13.16 -16.35 -7.52
C PRO A 200 12.99 -15.92 -8.98
N VAL A 201 11.95 -15.15 -9.26
CA VAL A 201 11.69 -14.62 -10.60
C VAL A 201 12.74 -13.56 -10.93
N GLY A 202 13.37 -13.68 -12.07
CA GLY A 202 14.30 -12.68 -12.59
C GLY A 202 13.60 -11.45 -13.14
N ALA A 203 14.34 -10.35 -13.31
CA ALA A 203 13.81 -9.08 -13.82
C ALA A 203 13.19 -9.18 -15.24
N ASP A 204 13.56 -10.18 -16.02
CA ASP A 204 12.97 -10.49 -17.33
C ASP A 204 11.82 -11.50 -17.27
N GLY A 205 11.47 -11.98 -16.06
CA GLY A 205 10.43 -12.96 -15.81
C GLY A 205 10.90 -14.41 -15.99
N THR A 206 12.20 -14.67 -16.13
CA THR A 206 12.78 -16.01 -16.24
C THR A 206 12.83 -16.68 -14.87
N VAL A 207 12.55 -17.98 -14.84
CA VAL A 207 12.66 -18.85 -13.65
C VAL A 207 13.32 -20.17 -14.01
N TYR A 208 14.02 -20.75 -13.03
CA TYR A 208 14.38 -22.16 -13.02
C TYR A 208 13.40 -22.91 -12.14
N PHE A 209 12.94 -24.06 -12.58
CA PHE A 209 12.09 -24.92 -11.75
C PHE A 209 12.48 -26.40 -11.84
N GLU A 210 12.10 -27.14 -10.80
CA GLU A 210 12.12 -28.59 -10.74
C GLU A 210 10.72 -29.13 -10.45
N THR A 211 10.23 -30.05 -11.24
CA THR A 211 8.95 -30.73 -11.01
C THR A 211 9.13 -31.91 -10.06
N VAL A 212 8.08 -32.21 -9.32
CA VAL A 212 7.99 -33.50 -8.60
C VAL A 212 7.75 -34.61 -9.61
N GLY A 213 8.53 -35.67 -9.58
CA GLY A 213 8.26 -36.87 -10.35
C GLY A 213 7.04 -37.61 -9.78
N ASP A 214 6.30 -38.28 -10.65
CA ASP A 214 5.19 -39.16 -10.27
C ASP A 214 5.54 -40.60 -10.66
N TRP A 215 6.08 -41.34 -9.70
CA TRP A 215 6.52 -42.72 -9.92
C TRP A 215 5.35 -43.70 -10.14
N GLU A 216 4.14 -43.37 -9.66
CA GLU A 216 2.94 -44.19 -9.86
C GLU A 216 2.47 -44.15 -11.32
N ASN A 217 2.68 -43.02 -11.99
CA ASN A 217 2.31 -42.79 -13.39
C ASN A 217 3.54 -42.80 -14.34
N ASP A 218 4.70 -43.24 -13.87
CA ASP A 218 5.98 -43.31 -14.65
C ASP A 218 6.40 -41.93 -15.21
N VAL A 219 6.11 -40.88 -14.49
CA VAL A 219 6.52 -39.50 -14.83
C VAL A 219 7.81 -39.17 -14.10
N ALA A 220 8.87 -38.99 -14.85
CA ALA A 220 10.17 -38.55 -14.31
C ALA A 220 10.09 -37.08 -13.86
N SER A 221 10.84 -36.74 -12.81
CA SER A 221 11.08 -35.31 -12.48
C SER A 221 11.79 -34.64 -13.66
N SER A 222 11.47 -33.40 -13.94
CA SER A 222 12.15 -32.59 -14.92
C SER A 222 12.58 -31.26 -14.32
N ALA A 223 13.67 -30.71 -14.84
CA ALA A 223 14.16 -29.41 -14.43
C ALA A 223 14.47 -28.56 -15.67
N ALA A 224 14.05 -27.31 -15.65
CA ALA A 224 14.20 -26.44 -16.79
C ALA A 224 14.29 -24.96 -16.38
N ILE A 225 14.92 -24.16 -17.23
CA ILE A 225 14.83 -22.70 -17.23
C ILE A 225 13.77 -22.31 -18.25
N VAL A 226 12.80 -21.48 -17.84
CA VAL A 226 11.72 -20.99 -18.70
C VAL A 226 11.61 -19.46 -18.64
N ASP A 227 11.27 -18.87 -19.78
CA ASP A 227 10.98 -17.45 -19.85
C ASP A 227 9.55 -17.14 -19.36
N LYS A 228 9.22 -15.86 -19.25
CA LYS A 228 7.90 -15.38 -18.81
C LYS A 228 6.71 -15.86 -19.66
N SER A 229 6.97 -16.39 -20.87
CA SER A 229 5.92 -16.98 -21.72
C SER A 229 5.74 -18.48 -21.47
N GLY A 230 6.53 -19.07 -20.58
CA GLY A 230 6.58 -20.50 -20.31
C GLY A 230 7.39 -21.32 -21.34
N ARG A 231 8.14 -20.64 -22.23
CA ARG A 231 8.97 -21.33 -23.21
C ARG A 231 10.27 -21.77 -22.56
N VAL A 232 10.58 -23.07 -22.71
CA VAL A 232 11.83 -23.66 -22.22
C VAL A 232 13.04 -23.07 -22.96
N GLN A 233 13.98 -22.54 -22.20
CA GLN A 233 15.28 -22.04 -22.65
C GLN A 233 16.34 -23.10 -22.53
N ALA A 234 16.34 -23.87 -21.45
CA ALA A 234 17.27 -24.98 -21.24
C ALA A 234 16.66 -26.07 -20.37
N TYR A 235 16.99 -27.32 -20.62
CA TYR A 235 16.76 -28.44 -19.70
C TYR A 235 18.07 -28.73 -18.97
N ILE A 236 18.08 -28.47 -17.67
CA ILE A 236 19.26 -28.67 -16.82
C ILE A 236 18.81 -28.86 -15.37
N THR A 237 19.54 -29.64 -14.61
CA THR A 237 19.34 -29.85 -13.19
C THR A 237 20.50 -29.23 -12.41
N PHE A 238 20.20 -28.43 -11.41
CA PHE A 238 21.14 -27.83 -10.47
C PHE A 238 20.96 -28.44 -9.06
N PRO A 239 21.91 -28.26 -8.15
CA PRO A 239 21.72 -28.63 -6.74
C PRO A 239 20.48 -27.95 -6.15
N GLU A 240 19.80 -28.63 -5.25
CA GLU A 240 18.58 -28.14 -4.63
C GLU A 240 18.82 -26.81 -3.90
N ASN A 241 17.91 -25.85 -4.08
CA ASN A 241 17.99 -24.52 -3.46
C ASN A 241 19.29 -23.74 -3.77
N SER A 242 19.97 -24.05 -4.88
CA SER A 242 21.26 -23.45 -5.24
C SER A 242 21.14 -22.22 -6.14
N CYS A 243 19.95 -21.91 -6.67
CA CYS A 243 19.77 -20.86 -7.68
C CYS A 243 19.30 -19.55 -7.09
N ARG A 244 19.80 -18.43 -7.61
CA ARG A 244 19.26 -17.09 -7.46
C ARG A 244 18.39 -16.73 -8.66
N ALA A 245 17.82 -15.52 -8.68
CA ALA A 245 17.02 -15.05 -9.79
C ALA A 245 17.79 -15.14 -11.11
N ALA A 246 17.18 -15.79 -12.11
CA ALA A 246 17.72 -15.90 -13.46
C ALA A 246 17.41 -14.64 -14.27
N SER A 247 18.34 -14.10 -15.01
CA SER A 247 18.14 -12.90 -15.81
C SER A 247 19.18 -12.80 -16.92
N GLU A 248 18.80 -12.26 -18.07
CA GLU A 248 19.71 -11.90 -19.18
C GLU A 248 20.64 -13.05 -19.61
N CYS A 249 20.07 -14.22 -19.85
CA CYS A 249 20.76 -15.47 -20.21
C CYS A 249 21.60 -16.12 -19.11
N PHE A 250 21.66 -15.55 -17.90
CA PHE A 250 22.45 -16.09 -16.81
C PHE A 250 21.60 -16.47 -15.61
N ILE A 251 21.95 -17.58 -14.97
CA ILE A 251 21.46 -17.97 -13.65
C ILE A 251 22.65 -18.19 -12.72
N PRO A 252 22.70 -17.47 -11.58
CA PRO A 252 23.71 -17.74 -10.55
C PRO A 252 23.37 -19.03 -9.84
N VAL A 253 24.30 -19.96 -9.80
CA VAL A 253 24.17 -21.29 -9.19
C VAL A 253 25.28 -21.52 -8.19
N LYS A 254 24.94 -22.02 -7.00
CA LYS A 254 25.90 -22.40 -5.98
C LYS A 254 26.19 -23.89 -6.04
N GLU A 255 27.45 -24.24 -6.34
CA GLU A 255 27.94 -25.60 -6.32
C GLU A 255 29.24 -25.70 -5.53
N ASN A 256 29.39 -26.72 -4.69
CA ASN A 256 30.60 -26.95 -3.88
C ASN A 256 31.07 -25.71 -3.09
N ASP A 257 30.12 -25.01 -2.47
CA ASP A 257 30.33 -23.76 -1.71
C ASP A 257 30.82 -22.55 -2.53
N ALA A 258 30.79 -22.62 -3.84
CA ALA A 258 31.17 -21.54 -4.74
C ALA A 258 30.04 -21.18 -5.68
N TRP A 259 29.96 -19.93 -6.06
CA TRP A 259 29.00 -19.43 -7.01
C TRP A 259 29.57 -19.45 -8.43
N HIS A 260 28.73 -19.85 -9.40
CA HIS A 260 28.99 -19.88 -10.84
C HIS A 260 27.83 -19.24 -11.58
N TYR A 261 28.05 -18.80 -12.81
CA TYR A 261 26.96 -18.39 -13.70
C TYR A 261 26.77 -19.44 -14.79
N TYR A 262 25.58 -19.99 -14.87
CA TYR A 262 25.20 -20.80 -16.01
C TYR A 262 24.57 -19.90 -17.08
N ASP A 263 25.18 -19.89 -18.25
CA ASP A 263 24.69 -19.24 -19.46
C ASP A 263 23.77 -20.19 -20.20
N TYR A 264 22.46 -19.97 -20.10
CA TYR A 264 21.46 -20.87 -20.69
C TYR A 264 21.24 -20.63 -22.19
N GLU A 265 21.74 -19.54 -22.78
CA GLU A 265 21.77 -19.34 -24.23
C GLU A 265 22.87 -20.20 -24.87
N ASN A 266 24.05 -20.25 -24.24
CA ASN A 266 25.18 -21.04 -24.71
C ASN A 266 25.19 -22.49 -24.15
N GLY A 267 24.37 -22.79 -23.15
CA GLY A 267 24.26 -24.11 -22.54
C GLY A 267 25.49 -24.52 -21.74
N ALA A 268 26.22 -23.59 -21.15
CA ALA A 268 27.45 -23.82 -20.42
C ALA A 268 27.66 -22.89 -19.24
N PHE A 269 28.50 -23.29 -18.29
CA PHE A 269 28.95 -22.38 -17.25
C PHE A 269 29.91 -21.34 -17.84
N ALA A 270 29.66 -20.06 -17.49
CA ALA A 270 30.58 -18.98 -17.82
C ALA A 270 31.85 -19.07 -16.96
N ASP A 271 32.95 -18.51 -17.46
CA ASP A 271 34.22 -18.51 -16.76
C ASP A 271 34.17 -17.70 -15.45
N GLY A 272 34.66 -18.31 -14.40
CA GLY A 272 34.84 -17.69 -13.10
C GLY A 272 34.12 -18.41 -11.97
N THR A 273 34.75 -18.35 -10.80
CA THR A 273 34.26 -18.91 -9.55
C THR A 273 34.27 -17.80 -8.51
N TYR A 274 33.23 -17.68 -7.70
CA TYR A 274 33.02 -16.59 -6.78
C TYR A 274 32.59 -17.08 -5.39
N ASP A 275 33.03 -16.37 -4.36
CA ASP A 275 32.57 -16.64 -2.98
C ASP A 275 31.11 -16.22 -2.78
N GLU A 276 30.68 -15.18 -3.54
CA GLU A 276 29.31 -14.69 -3.63
C GLU A 276 29.05 -14.11 -5.03
N ALA A 277 27.78 -14.18 -5.51
CA ALA A 277 27.40 -13.69 -6.83
C ALA A 277 25.95 -13.24 -6.85
N SER A 278 25.67 -12.04 -7.36
CA SER A 278 24.30 -11.52 -7.54
C SER A 278 23.63 -12.10 -8.80
N ALA A 279 22.32 -11.85 -8.95
CA ALA A 279 21.66 -11.90 -10.24
C ALA A 279 22.29 -10.86 -11.20
N VAL A 280 22.14 -11.08 -12.52
CA VAL A 280 22.59 -10.12 -13.54
C VAL A 280 21.51 -9.07 -13.74
N THR A 281 21.91 -7.81 -13.83
CA THR A 281 21.01 -6.68 -14.14
C THR A 281 21.73 -5.71 -15.06
N ASP A 282 21.15 -5.32 -16.19
CA ASP A 282 21.77 -4.45 -17.21
C ASP A 282 23.17 -4.94 -17.60
N SER A 283 23.31 -6.24 -17.83
CA SER A 283 24.54 -6.95 -18.16
C SER A 283 25.64 -6.90 -17.09
N VAL A 284 25.34 -6.45 -15.87
CA VAL A 284 26.31 -6.36 -14.77
C VAL A 284 25.89 -7.26 -13.62
N ALA A 285 26.88 -7.91 -13.02
CA ALA A 285 26.73 -8.69 -11.80
C ALA A 285 27.67 -8.19 -10.71
N ALA A 286 27.23 -8.20 -9.47
CA ALA A 286 28.11 -8.05 -8.31
C ALA A 286 28.69 -9.40 -7.92
N VAL A 287 30.00 -9.54 -7.97
CA VAL A 287 30.71 -10.79 -7.68
C VAL A 287 31.74 -10.58 -6.59
N LYS A 288 31.87 -11.52 -5.67
CA LYS A 288 32.82 -11.45 -4.55
C LYS A 288 33.96 -12.44 -4.74
N ARG A 289 35.18 -11.98 -4.48
CA ARG A 289 36.37 -12.80 -4.39
C ARG A 289 37.15 -12.42 -3.13
N GLY A 290 37.28 -13.35 -2.20
CA GLY A 290 37.83 -13.07 -0.88
C GLY A 290 37.00 -12.04 -0.12
N ALA A 291 37.62 -10.95 0.28
CA ALA A 291 36.94 -9.89 1.02
C ALA A 291 36.35 -8.77 0.14
N VAL A 292 36.46 -8.89 -1.19
CA VAL A 292 36.19 -7.79 -2.11
C VAL A 292 35.10 -8.15 -3.12
N TRP A 293 34.19 -7.22 -3.29
CA TRP A 293 33.15 -7.25 -4.31
C TRP A 293 33.56 -6.41 -5.52
N HIS A 294 33.27 -6.90 -6.72
CA HIS A 294 33.48 -6.24 -8.01
C HIS A 294 32.19 -6.20 -8.80
N LEU A 295 31.99 -5.15 -9.59
CA LEU A 295 30.91 -5.09 -10.58
C LEU A 295 31.47 -5.59 -11.92
N LYS A 296 31.06 -6.78 -12.33
CA LYS A 296 31.51 -7.45 -13.55
C LYS A 296 30.47 -7.32 -14.64
N ASN A 297 30.88 -6.83 -15.79
CA ASN A 297 30.08 -6.90 -17.01
C ASN A 297 30.11 -8.34 -17.56
N MET A 298 28.95 -8.97 -17.66
CA MET A 298 28.82 -10.37 -18.07
C MET A 298 28.95 -10.58 -19.58
N THR A 299 28.81 -9.50 -20.37
CA THR A 299 28.93 -9.58 -21.86
C THR A 299 30.35 -9.55 -22.31
N ASP A 300 31.20 -8.70 -21.73
CA ASP A 300 32.59 -8.51 -22.16
C ASP A 300 33.64 -8.94 -21.11
N GLY A 301 33.19 -9.32 -19.92
CA GLY A 301 34.04 -9.76 -18.82
C GLY A 301 34.79 -8.63 -18.09
N THR A 302 34.59 -7.37 -18.45
CA THR A 302 35.26 -6.24 -17.79
C THR A 302 34.71 -6.01 -16.38
N GLU A 303 35.54 -5.47 -15.52
CA GLU A 303 35.17 -5.10 -14.14
C GLU A 303 35.30 -3.59 -13.96
N ALA A 304 34.38 -3.01 -13.17
CA ALA A 304 34.49 -1.60 -12.78
C ALA A 304 35.71 -1.38 -11.88
N ASP A 305 36.30 -0.20 -11.97
CA ASP A 305 37.47 0.19 -11.15
C ASP A 305 37.14 0.22 -9.65
N THR A 306 35.88 0.50 -9.31
CA THR A 306 35.42 0.59 -7.92
C THR A 306 35.23 -0.80 -7.33
N ALA A 307 35.88 -1.03 -6.19
CA ALA A 307 35.77 -2.25 -5.42
C ALA A 307 35.08 -1.98 -4.09
N PHE A 308 34.25 -2.91 -3.64
CA PHE A 308 33.46 -2.74 -2.41
C PHE A 308 33.83 -3.79 -1.36
N THR A 309 33.72 -3.41 -0.10
CA THR A 309 33.83 -4.34 1.05
C THR A 309 32.53 -5.04 1.35
N ASP A 310 31.40 -4.44 0.99
CA ASP A 310 30.07 -5.02 1.11
C ASP A 310 29.16 -4.57 -0.04
N VAL A 311 28.31 -5.46 -0.53
CA VAL A 311 27.23 -5.15 -1.47
C VAL A 311 25.96 -5.77 -0.91
N LYS A 312 24.91 -4.98 -0.76
CA LYS A 312 23.62 -5.45 -0.23
C LYS A 312 22.85 -6.18 -1.31
N LEU A 313 22.64 -7.47 -1.10
CA LEU A 313 21.80 -8.31 -1.95
C LEU A 313 20.43 -8.48 -1.32
N PHE A 314 19.40 -8.55 -2.16
CA PHE A 314 18.10 -9.07 -1.77
C PHE A 314 18.17 -10.58 -1.53
N GLU A 315 17.21 -11.13 -0.82
CA GLU A 315 17.14 -12.59 -0.58
C GLU A 315 17.03 -13.39 -1.89
N THR A 316 16.48 -12.76 -2.93
CA THR A 316 16.41 -13.31 -4.30
C THR A 316 17.73 -13.33 -5.05
N GLY A 317 18.76 -12.67 -4.51
CA GLY A 317 20.07 -12.48 -5.13
C GLY A 317 20.19 -11.26 -6.04
N GLU A 318 19.11 -10.52 -6.27
CA GLU A 318 19.14 -9.22 -6.93
C GLU A 318 19.88 -8.21 -6.05
N TYR A 319 20.39 -7.11 -6.62
CA TYR A 319 21.19 -6.13 -5.88
C TYR A 319 20.97 -4.68 -6.34
N VAL A 320 20.23 -4.49 -7.41
CA VAL A 320 19.91 -3.19 -8.01
C VAL A 320 18.43 -2.93 -7.91
N TYR A 321 18.08 -1.71 -7.53
CA TYR A 321 16.73 -1.20 -7.62
C TYR A 321 16.76 0.19 -8.24
N ASP A 322 15.97 0.43 -9.28
CA ASP A 322 15.95 1.70 -10.03
C ASP A 322 17.35 2.19 -10.43
N GLY A 323 18.18 1.28 -10.98
CA GLY A 323 19.53 1.55 -11.47
C GLY A 323 20.57 1.89 -10.39
N LYS A 324 20.25 1.68 -9.11
CA LYS A 324 21.14 1.94 -7.97
C LYS A 324 21.37 0.69 -7.15
N LEU A 325 22.57 0.55 -6.63
CA LEU A 325 22.94 -0.45 -5.64
C LEU A 325 23.40 0.20 -4.33
N LEU A 326 23.18 -0.51 -3.23
CA LEU A 326 23.66 -0.11 -1.92
C LEU A 326 24.89 -0.94 -1.56
N ALA A 327 26.02 -0.26 -1.36
CA ALA A 327 27.31 -0.91 -1.14
C ALA A 327 28.18 -0.10 -0.17
N ALA A 328 29.26 -0.70 0.33
CA ALA A 328 30.25 -0.02 1.13
C ALA A 328 31.65 -0.02 0.50
N GLU A 329 32.26 1.16 0.45
CA GLU A 329 33.70 1.30 0.31
C GLU A 329 34.29 1.38 1.71
N SER A 330 35.15 0.43 2.10
CA SER A 330 35.65 0.30 3.47
C SER A 330 34.50 0.12 4.49
N THR A 331 34.24 1.12 5.32
CA THR A 331 33.18 1.09 6.35
C THR A 331 32.05 2.07 6.06
N VAL A 332 32.09 2.77 4.91
CA VAL A 332 31.12 3.80 4.57
C VAL A 332 30.16 3.29 3.52
N TYR A 333 28.91 3.19 3.87
CA TYR A 333 27.84 2.82 2.96
C TYR A 333 27.44 3.96 2.04
N GLY A 334 27.02 3.65 0.84
CA GLY A 334 26.53 4.62 -0.12
C GLY A 334 25.67 3.98 -1.22
N LEU A 335 24.91 4.81 -1.89
CA LEU A 335 24.25 4.45 -3.14
C LEU A 335 25.21 4.68 -4.30
N TYR A 336 25.27 3.72 -5.21
CA TYR A 336 26.13 3.72 -6.39
C TYR A 336 25.33 3.37 -7.63
N THR A 337 25.79 3.83 -8.78
CA THR A 337 25.34 3.29 -10.08
C THR A 337 26.04 1.96 -10.34
N GLN A 338 25.53 1.16 -11.27
CA GLN A 338 26.18 -0.09 -11.72
C GLN A 338 27.54 0.11 -12.41
N LYS A 339 27.96 1.37 -12.67
CA LYS A 339 29.31 1.72 -13.11
C LYS A 339 30.26 2.03 -11.94
N GLY A 340 29.84 1.79 -10.68
CA GLY A 340 30.62 2.06 -9.48
C GLY A 340 30.70 3.54 -9.09
N LYS A 341 29.93 4.43 -9.71
CA LYS A 341 29.91 5.85 -9.32
C LYS A 341 29.04 6.09 -8.11
N LYS A 342 29.60 6.61 -7.02
CA LYS A 342 28.87 7.01 -5.81
C LYS A 342 27.92 8.17 -6.12
N THR A 343 26.66 8.04 -5.71
CA THR A 343 25.62 9.06 -5.86
C THR A 343 25.23 9.71 -4.54
N ALA A 344 25.35 8.98 -3.44
CA ALA A 344 25.09 9.47 -2.09
C ALA A 344 25.87 8.65 -1.06
N GLU A 345 26.14 9.23 0.10
CA GLU A 345 26.62 8.54 1.29
C GLU A 345 25.45 8.29 2.23
N ILE A 346 25.34 7.07 2.74
CA ILE A 346 24.28 6.68 3.67
C ILE A 346 24.87 6.57 5.08
N PRO A 347 24.28 7.22 6.09
CA PRO A 347 24.82 7.21 7.45
C PRO A 347 24.73 5.83 8.09
N GLY A 348 25.52 5.63 9.16
CA GLY A 348 25.40 4.48 10.05
C GLY A 348 26.49 3.43 9.93
N THR A 349 26.51 2.53 10.90
CA THR A 349 27.44 1.40 11.01
C THR A 349 26.98 0.16 10.30
N ALA A 350 25.71 0.09 9.96
CA ALA A 350 25.08 -0.94 9.15
C ALA A 350 23.87 -0.33 8.42
N VAL A 351 23.49 -0.94 7.32
CA VAL A 351 22.32 -0.57 6.52
C VAL A 351 21.55 -1.82 6.11
N ASP A 352 20.27 -1.66 5.84
CA ASP A 352 19.46 -2.67 5.17
C ASP A 352 19.56 -2.52 3.65
N ILE A 353 18.79 -3.26 2.88
CA ILE A 353 18.76 -3.18 1.41
C ILE A 353 18.11 -1.87 0.92
N TYR A 354 18.39 -1.47 -0.32
CA TYR A 354 17.72 -0.34 -0.99
C TYR A 354 16.60 -0.84 -1.91
N ARG A 355 15.38 -0.35 -1.72
CA ARG A 355 14.18 -0.71 -2.50
C ARG A 355 13.46 0.52 -3.10
N GLY A 356 14.23 1.53 -3.53
CA GLY A 356 13.69 2.72 -4.21
C GLY A 356 13.12 3.80 -3.28
N GLU A 357 13.20 3.60 -1.97
CA GLU A 357 12.67 4.52 -0.97
C GLU A 357 13.72 4.74 0.16
N ALA A 358 13.29 5.25 1.32
CA ALA A 358 14.19 5.51 2.44
C ALA A 358 14.85 4.23 2.96
N ILE A 359 16.13 4.35 3.27
CA ILE A 359 17.01 3.25 3.67
C ILE A 359 17.08 3.19 5.19
N ALA A 360 16.85 2.01 5.76
CA ALA A 360 17.10 1.79 7.18
C ALA A 360 18.59 1.73 7.44
N PHE A 361 19.06 2.49 8.43
CA PHE A 361 20.44 2.50 8.87
C PHE A 361 20.54 2.34 10.39
N ARG A 362 21.60 1.71 10.85
CA ARG A 362 21.91 1.53 12.27
C ARG A 362 22.91 2.57 12.71
N ALA A 363 22.56 3.38 13.71
CA ALA A 363 23.46 4.37 14.28
C ALA A 363 24.48 3.72 15.25
N GLU A 364 25.49 4.49 15.69
CA GLU A 364 26.46 4.06 16.71
C GLU A 364 25.80 3.67 18.06
N SER A 365 24.63 4.27 18.36
CA SER A 365 23.81 3.91 19.52
C SER A 365 23.29 2.46 19.48
N GLY A 366 23.36 1.81 18.32
CA GLY A 366 22.80 0.49 18.06
C GLY A 366 21.33 0.53 17.60
N LEU A 367 20.66 1.67 17.66
CA LEU A 367 19.29 1.85 17.21
C LEU A 367 19.23 2.14 15.70
N TRP A 368 18.09 1.79 15.11
CA TRP A 368 17.82 1.98 13.70
C TRP A 368 16.96 3.22 13.45
N GLY A 369 17.28 3.97 12.39
CA GLY A 369 16.53 5.07 11.86
C GLY A 369 16.47 4.99 10.33
N PHE A 370 16.02 6.06 9.66
CA PHE A 370 15.87 6.07 8.21
C PHE A 370 16.49 7.30 7.59
N ALA A 371 17.18 7.12 6.46
CA ALA A 371 17.73 8.17 5.64
C ALA A 371 17.12 8.14 4.23
N ASP A 372 16.98 9.30 3.60
CA ASP A 372 16.58 9.41 2.21
C ASP A 372 17.72 8.97 1.26
N GLU A 373 17.43 8.91 -0.03
CA GLU A 373 18.40 8.57 -1.09
C GLU A 373 19.60 9.53 -1.21
N LYS A 374 19.56 10.65 -0.51
CA LYS A 374 20.68 11.63 -0.46
C LYS A 374 21.49 11.48 0.82
N GLY A 375 21.13 10.53 1.69
CA GLY A 375 21.76 10.30 2.98
C GLY A 375 21.29 11.23 4.10
N LYS A 376 20.25 12.04 3.86
CA LYS A 376 19.67 12.88 4.92
C LYS A 376 18.79 12.01 5.83
N VAL A 377 19.05 12.07 7.13
CA VAL A 377 18.18 11.42 8.14
C VAL A 377 16.79 12.05 8.09
N ILE A 378 15.76 11.22 7.92
CA ILE A 378 14.35 11.60 7.88
C ILE A 378 13.57 11.09 9.09
N ILE A 379 14.00 9.95 9.66
CA ILE A 379 13.50 9.40 10.92
C ILE A 379 14.71 9.10 11.79
N GLU A 380 14.79 9.77 12.93
CA GLU A 380 15.90 9.59 13.88
C GLU A 380 15.97 8.15 14.41
N PRO A 381 17.18 7.64 14.71
CA PRO A 381 17.37 6.29 15.24
C PRO A 381 16.63 6.07 16.56
N GLN A 382 15.65 5.19 16.56
CA GLN A 382 14.80 4.93 17.71
C GLN A 382 14.33 3.47 17.82
N TYR A 383 14.43 2.68 16.74
CA TYR A 383 13.94 1.30 16.69
C TYR A 383 15.04 0.30 17.03
N GLU A 384 14.69 -0.83 17.65
CA GLU A 384 15.64 -1.93 17.94
C GLU A 384 16.13 -2.59 16.66
N ASN A 385 15.26 -2.69 15.65
CA ASN A 385 15.57 -3.14 14.30
C ASN A 385 14.62 -2.48 13.29
N ALA A 386 15.04 -2.40 12.02
CA ALA A 386 14.22 -1.86 10.95
C ALA A 386 14.61 -2.46 9.60
N LYS A 387 13.63 -2.58 8.70
CA LYS A 387 13.80 -2.88 7.28
C LYS A 387 13.50 -1.61 6.47
N SER A 388 14.21 -1.40 5.37
CA SER A 388 14.05 -0.21 4.51
C SER A 388 12.62 -0.06 4.00
N PHE A 389 12.24 1.15 3.66
CA PHE A 389 10.95 1.43 3.06
C PHE A 389 10.79 0.69 1.73
N SER A 390 9.63 0.11 1.53
CA SER A 390 9.19 -0.54 0.32
C SER A 390 7.66 -0.54 0.27
N GLY A 391 7.06 -0.15 -0.85
CA GLY A 391 5.61 0.02 -0.96
C GLY A 391 5.06 1.04 0.03
N HIS A 392 5.82 2.13 0.28
CA HIS A 392 5.50 3.25 1.17
C HIS A 392 5.41 2.92 2.67
N MET A 393 5.89 1.74 3.07
CA MET A 393 5.90 1.29 4.44
C MET A 393 7.25 0.67 4.82
N ALA A 394 7.62 0.78 6.07
CA ALA A 394 8.80 0.14 6.63
C ALA A 394 8.43 -0.73 7.82
N ALA A 395 8.96 -1.96 7.85
CA ALA A 395 8.87 -2.79 9.04
C ALA A 395 9.84 -2.28 10.11
N VAL A 396 9.37 -2.13 11.34
CA VAL A 396 10.15 -1.68 12.50
C VAL A 396 9.90 -2.58 13.71
N CYS A 397 10.93 -2.81 14.50
CA CYS A 397 10.88 -3.67 15.67
C CYS A 397 11.04 -2.85 16.96
N MET A 398 10.18 -3.12 17.93
CA MET A 398 10.26 -2.64 19.31
C MET A 398 9.83 -3.76 20.25
N ASP A 399 10.52 -3.90 21.37
CA ASP A 399 10.28 -4.95 22.38
C ASP A 399 10.22 -6.37 21.77
N GLY A 400 11.07 -6.62 20.75
CA GLY A 400 11.15 -7.88 20.02
C GLY A 400 9.93 -8.19 19.13
N ARG A 401 9.08 -7.21 18.85
CA ARG A 401 7.91 -7.35 17.97
C ARG A 401 7.97 -6.38 16.81
N TRP A 402 7.55 -6.85 15.63
CA TRP A 402 7.51 -6.10 14.40
C TRP A 402 6.13 -5.47 14.16
N GLY A 403 6.14 -4.23 13.73
CA GLY A 403 5.01 -3.46 13.22
C GLY A 403 5.43 -2.68 11.98
N PHE A 404 4.58 -1.79 11.49
CA PHE A 404 4.91 -1.02 10.30
C PHE A 404 4.66 0.47 10.52
N VAL A 405 5.57 1.29 9.98
CA VAL A 405 5.45 2.76 9.95
C VAL A 405 5.27 3.25 8.52
N ASN A 406 4.57 4.38 8.36
CA ASN A 406 4.48 5.12 7.11
C ASN A 406 5.69 6.05 6.92
N ALA A 407 5.74 6.76 5.78
CA ALA A 407 6.82 7.69 5.43
C ALA A 407 7.04 8.84 6.44
N ASP A 408 6.03 9.18 7.23
CA ASP A 408 6.12 10.18 8.30
C ASP A 408 6.66 9.59 9.62
N GLY A 409 6.99 8.29 9.66
CA GLY A 409 7.44 7.57 10.85
C GLY A 409 6.32 7.23 11.83
N LYS A 410 5.07 7.38 11.42
CA LYS A 410 3.91 7.04 12.25
C LYS A 410 3.63 5.55 12.17
N LEU A 411 3.47 4.91 13.34
CA LEU A 411 3.04 3.50 13.44
C LEU A 411 1.62 3.36 12.89
N VAL A 412 1.45 2.51 11.87
CA VAL A 412 0.17 2.29 11.15
C VAL A 412 -0.30 0.84 11.24
N ILE A 413 0.59 -0.09 11.54
CA ILE A 413 0.28 -1.47 11.94
C ILE A 413 1.05 -1.75 13.22
N ASP A 414 0.35 -2.10 14.29
CA ASP A 414 0.90 -2.26 15.63
C ASP A 414 1.98 -3.35 15.72
N TYR A 415 2.86 -3.25 16.73
CA TYR A 415 3.88 -4.21 17.05
C TYR A 415 3.27 -5.53 17.55
N GLN A 416 3.13 -6.50 16.66
CA GLN A 416 2.47 -7.76 16.97
C GLN A 416 3.11 -9.00 16.33
N TYR A 417 3.95 -8.82 15.32
CA TYR A 417 4.52 -9.91 14.55
C TYR A 417 5.86 -10.36 15.13
N ALA A 418 6.19 -11.65 14.96
CA ALA A 418 7.50 -12.20 15.29
C ALA A 418 8.55 -11.83 14.23
N ASP A 419 8.14 -11.72 12.97
CA ASP A 419 8.95 -11.20 11.86
C ASP A 419 8.04 -10.51 10.83
N ALA A 420 8.60 -9.62 10.02
CA ALA A 420 7.89 -8.91 8.97
C ALA A 420 8.79 -8.71 7.75
N GLY A 421 8.25 -8.96 6.56
CA GLY A 421 8.91 -8.73 5.28
C GLY A 421 8.77 -7.28 4.78
N TYR A 422 8.98 -7.12 3.48
CA TYR A 422 8.79 -5.85 2.78
C TYR A 422 7.44 -5.85 2.06
N PHE A 423 6.77 -4.72 2.03
CA PHE A 423 5.63 -4.52 1.14
C PHE A 423 6.12 -4.40 -0.31
N ASN A 424 5.40 -5.02 -1.24
CA ASN A 424 5.56 -4.67 -2.64
C ASN A 424 4.72 -3.42 -2.98
N THR A 425 4.83 -2.91 -4.21
CA THR A 425 4.11 -1.71 -4.67
C THR A 425 2.58 -1.88 -4.74
N ASN A 426 2.09 -3.12 -4.69
CA ASN A 426 0.66 -3.43 -4.66
C ASN A 426 0.10 -3.61 -3.24
N GLY A 427 0.94 -3.35 -2.22
CA GLY A 427 0.53 -3.42 -0.83
C GLY A 427 0.43 -4.84 -0.29
N VAL A 428 1.18 -5.79 -0.84
CA VAL A 428 1.30 -7.15 -0.33
C VAL A 428 2.61 -7.30 0.43
N CYS A 429 2.55 -7.92 1.60
CA CYS A 429 3.71 -8.25 2.44
C CYS A 429 3.48 -9.59 3.12
N PHE A 430 4.54 -10.24 3.57
CA PHE A 430 4.46 -11.44 4.39
C PHE A 430 4.94 -11.14 5.80
N VAL A 431 4.18 -11.61 6.80
CA VAL A 431 4.48 -11.43 8.23
C VAL A 431 4.42 -12.76 8.95
N SER A 432 5.21 -12.92 9.99
CA SER A 432 5.21 -14.11 10.83
C SER A 432 4.60 -13.79 12.19
N VAL A 433 3.59 -14.56 12.58
CA VAL A 433 3.02 -14.49 13.94
C VAL A 433 3.83 -15.33 14.91
N THR A 434 4.32 -16.48 14.42
CA THR A 434 5.23 -17.39 15.11
C THR A 434 6.39 -17.71 14.18
N GLU A 435 7.59 -17.79 14.68
CA GLU A 435 8.81 -18.01 13.91
C GLU A 435 8.64 -19.15 12.88
N GLY A 436 9.07 -18.89 11.63
CA GLY A 436 9.02 -19.85 10.52
C GLY A 436 7.65 -20.08 9.86
N SER A 437 6.65 -19.26 10.17
CA SER A 437 5.33 -19.37 9.57
C SER A 437 4.85 -17.99 9.08
N TYR A 438 4.95 -17.76 7.76
CA TYR A 438 4.65 -16.48 7.12
C TYR A 438 3.25 -16.48 6.52
N PHE A 439 2.49 -15.43 6.82
CA PHE A 439 1.15 -15.19 6.28
C PHE A 439 1.16 -13.94 5.41
N PRO A 440 0.52 -13.94 4.24
CA PRO A 440 0.36 -12.72 3.46
C PRO A 440 -0.57 -11.75 4.17
N ILE A 441 -0.16 -10.49 4.22
CA ILE A 441 -1.04 -9.37 4.53
C ILE A 441 -1.17 -8.51 3.27
N THR A 442 -2.39 -8.08 2.96
CA THR A 442 -2.65 -7.24 1.81
C THR A 442 -3.37 -6.00 2.29
N LEU A 443 -2.79 -4.83 2.03
CA LEU A 443 -3.45 -3.54 2.25
C LEU A 443 -4.70 -3.47 1.38
N ARG A 444 -5.80 -3.00 1.94
CA ARG A 444 -7.06 -2.85 1.18
C ARG A 444 -6.95 -1.74 0.14
N PHE A 445 -6.10 -0.77 0.42
CA PHE A 445 -5.84 0.38 -0.43
C PHE A 445 -4.33 0.66 -0.41
N PRO A 446 -3.56 0.06 -1.32
CA PRO A 446 -2.13 0.32 -1.43
C PRO A 446 -1.88 1.81 -1.62
N GLN A 447 -0.91 2.35 -0.91
CA GLN A 447 -0.49 3.74 -1.08
C GLN A 447 0.20 3.88 -2.44
N LYS A 448 -0.16 4.92 -3.20
CA LYS A 448 0.45 5.25 -4.51
C LYS A 448 1.41 6.42 -4.34
#